data_33f9d3a2821e7f1ef9ccdbb4d9556bc9
#
_entry.id   33f9d3a2821e7f1ef9ccdbb4d9556bc9
#
_cell.length_a   1.000
_cell.length_b   1.000
_cell.length_c   1.000
_cell.angle_alpha   90.00
_cell.angle_beta   90.00
_cell.angle_gamma   90.00
#
_symmetry.space_group_name_H-M   'P 1'
#
loop_
_entity.id
_entity.type
_entity.pdbx_description
1 polymer ?
#
loop_
_entity_poly.entity_id
_entity_poly.type
_entity_poly.pdbx_seq_one_letter_code
_entity_poly.pdbx_strand_id
1 'polypeptide(L)'
;MKEINRGAILPLLKEAAEAYWHQLEEQVTPKLGEREKSLLDWLFVQYQDEDKKRWYDPCHILFSTKFALELVDKENLDPLIVAGIILHDIGYFALKDKSQWSAKESRITHMQEGTPRAAKVLYDNGFTSLEVEKTLGMISVHDNPYIGIPIQGEARLGLRDCDRVWVMHMLSFYKDLVSRPERCKKPREFLHDRMTQFYGWEHPFGAQWKVTLNRVVKNAERIELPRYDVTKEYVTKQFERRIQEMDDGLVLDEDKFRKHLKNQIGIE
;
A
#
# COMPACT_ATOMS: atom_id res chain seq x y z
N MET A 1 31.40 2.85 4.62
CA MET A 1 30.23 2.96 3.71
C MET A 1 29.51 4.26 4.03
N LYS A 2 29.11 5.05 3.02
CA LYS A 2 28.24 6.21 3.25
C LYS A 2 26.88 5.69 3.78
N GLU A 3 26.40 6.27 4.86
CA GLU A 3 25.07 5.95 5.43
C GLU A 3 23.99 6.81 4.77
N ILE A 4 22.78 6.25 4.63
CA ILE A 4 21.61 6.97 4.12
C ILE A 4 21.25 8.08 5.12
N ASN A 5 21.24 9.32 4.65
CA ASN A 5 20.85 10.46 5.46
C ASN A 5 19.33 10.53 5.63
N ARG A 6 18.83 9.89 6.69
CA ARG A 6 17.38 9.84 7.01
C ARG A 6 16.75 11.23 7.16
N GLY A 7 17.50 12.18 7.74
CA GLY A 7 17.01 13.53 7.97
C GLY A 7 16.77 14.31 6.67
N ALA A 8 17.57 14.03 5.63
CA ALA A 8 17.39 14.63 4.32
C ALA A 8 16.30 13.93 3.48
N ILE A 9 16.26 12.60 3.52
CA ILE A 9 15.36 11.82 2.66
C ILE A 9 13.87 11.98 3.04
N LEU A 10 13.52 12.01 4.34
CA LEU A 10 12.13 12.08 4.76
C LEU A 10 11.40 13.35 4.32
N PRO A 11 11.98 14.55 4.41
CA PRO A 11 11.37 15.77 3.85
C PRO A 11 11.13 15.68 2.33
N LEU A 12 12.09 15.13 1.57
CA LEU A 12 11.93 14.92 0.14
C LEU A 12 10.77 14.00 -0.23
N LEU A 13 10.60 12.93 0.54
CA LEU A 13 9.48 12.00 0.35
C LEU A 13 8.13 12.67 0.61
N LYS A 14 8.05 13.57 1.61
CA LYS A 14 6.83 14.30 1.92
C LYS A 14 6.47 15.29 0.81
N GLU A 15 7.45 16.08 0.35
CA GLU A 15 7.32 17.01 -0.78
C GLU A 15 6.83 16.25 -2.04
N ALA A 16 7.50 15.14 -2.35
CA ALA A 16 7.14 14.31 -3.49
C ALA A 16 5.73 13.69 -3.37
N ALA A 17 5.32 13.30 -2.17
CA ALA A 17 4.00 12.73 -1.95
C ALA A 17 2.90 13.77 -2.16
N GLU A 18 3.10 15.01 -1.72
CA GLU A 18 2.12 16.09 -1.92
C GLU A 18 1.92 16.39 -3.41
N ALA A 19 3.01 16.51 -4.17
CA ALA A 19 2.93 16.74 -5.62
C ALA A 19 2.32 15.53 -6.35
N TYR A 20 2.68 14.32 -5.95
CA TYR A 20 2.16 13.09 -6.57
C TYR A 20 0.67 12.86 -6.26
N TRP A 21 0.21 13.26 -5.08
CA TRP A 21 -1.21 13.21 -4.73
C TRP A 21 -2.05 13.96 -5.76
N HIS A 22 -1.74 15.23 -6.02
CA HIS A 22 -2.49 16.04 -6.99
C HIS A 22 -2.49 15.43 -8.39
N GLN A 23 -1.33 14.92 -8.83
CA GLN A 23 -1.23 14.24 -10.13
C GLN A 23 -2.08 12.96 -10.18
N LEU A 24 -2.10 12.15 -9.11
CA LEU A 24 -2.93 10.96 -9.03
C LEU A 24 -4.43 11.32 -9.03
N GLU A 25 -4.82 12.37 -8.32
CA GLU A 25 -6.19 12.85 -8.27
C GLU A 25 -6.70 13.20 -9.66
N GLU A 26 -5.91 13.95 -10.45
CA GLU A 26 -6.22 14.28 -11.84
C GLU A 26 -6.34 13.04 -12.75
N GLN A 27 -5.58 11.98 -12.48
CA GLN A 27 -5.60 10.75 -13.27
C GLN A 27 -6.72 9.79 -12.88
N VAL A 28 -7.11 9.76 -11.61
CA VAL A 28 -8.03 8.76 -11.04
C VAL A 28 -9.47 9.27 -11.05
N THR A 29 -9.70 10.48 -10.55
CA THR A 29 -11.06 11.03 -10.38
C THR A 29 -11.91 11.01 -11.65
N PRO A 30 -11.39 11.33 -12.85
CA PRO A 30 -12.18 11.28 -14.08
C PRO A 30 -12.65 9.87 -14.49
N LYS A 31 -12.01 8.83 -13.96
CA LYS A 31 -12.30 7.42 -14.28
C LYS A 31 -13.27 6.76 -13.31
N LEU A 32 -13.60 7.42 -12.21
CA LEU A 32 -14.52 6.93 -11.19
C LEU A 32 -15.97 7.19 -11.60
N GLY A 33 -16.86 6.30 -11.18
CA GLY A 33 -18.30 6.56 -11.19
C GLY A 33 -18.70 7.61 -10.16
N GLU A 34 -19.89 8.17 -10.25
CA GLU A 34 -20.32 9.25 -9.36
C GLU A 34 -20.33 8.84 -7.87
N ARG A 35 -20.69 7.58 -7.60
CA ARG A 35 -20.69 7.06 -6.22
C ARG A 35 -19.27 6.94 -5.65
N GLU A 36 -18.34 6.41 -6.43
CA GLU A 36 -16.94 6.26 -6.04
C GLU A 36 -16.25 7.62 -5.90
N LYS A 37 -16.57 8.61 -6.73
CA LYS A 37 -16.14 10.00 -6.55
C LYS A 37 -16.61 10.55 -5.22
N SER A 38 -17.89 10.38 -4.90
CA SER A 38 -18.45 10.85 -3.64
C SER A 38 -17.77 10.19 -2.42
N LEU A 39 -17.38 8.90 -2.52
CA LEU A 39 -16.61 8.24 -1.47
C LEU A 39 -15.23 8.87 -1.31
N LEU A 40 -14.55 9.16 -2.42
CA LEU A 40 -13.22 9.77 -2.42
C LEU A 40 -13.26 11.19 -1.87
N ASP A 41 -14.24 11.99 -2.28
CA ASP A 41 -14.48 13.34 -1.78
C ASP A 41 -14.74 13.34 -0.28
N TRP A 42 -15.60 12.43 0.20
CA TRP A 42 -15.85 12.25 1.62
C TRP A 42 -14.56 11.93 2.38
N LEU A 43 -13.75 11.02 1.85
CA LEU A 43 -12.48 10.62 2.47
C LEU A 43 -11.51 11.80 2.54
N PHE A 44 -11.38 12.59 1.48
CA PHE A 44 -10.48 13.73 1.45
C PHE A 44 -10.93 14.86 2.37
N VAL A 45 -12.23 15.03 2.59
CA VAL A 45 -12.74 15.90 3.66
C VAL A 45 -12.27 15.40 5.03
N GLN A 46 -12.29 14.08 5.30
CA GLN A 46 -11.74 13.56 6.55
C GLN A 46 -10.24 13.79 6.68
N TYR A 47 -9.49 13.74 5.58
CA TYR A 47 -8.03 13.97 5.55
C TYR A 47 -7.63 15.45 5.72
N GLN A 48 -8.56 16.39 5.79
CA GLN A 48 -8.27 17.76 6.28
C GLN A 48 -7.90 17.76 7.77
N ASP A 49 -8.34 16.78 8.52
CA ASP A 49 -7.94 16.56 9.90
C ASP A 49 -6.61 15.77 9.92
N GLU A 50 -5.52 16.46 10.29
CA GLU A 50 -4.19 15.87 10.37
C GLU A 50 -4.11 14.70 11.35
N ASP A 51 -5.09 14.61 12.26
CA ASP A 51 -5.21 13.50 13.18
C ASP A 51 -5.82 12.24 12.55
N LYS A 52 -6.37 12.31 11.37
CA LYS A 52 -6.98 11.17 10.67
C LYS A 52 -6.13 10.58 9.56
N LYS A 53 -5.00 11.19 9.18
CA LYS A 53 -4.16 10.71 8.09
C LYS A 53 -2.69 10.56 8.48
N ARG A 54 -1.99 9.70 7.74
CA ARG A 54 -0.53 9.76 7.57
C ARG A 54 -0.25 10.63 6.33
N TRP A 55 0.88 11.31 6.29
CA TRP A 55 1.24 12.20 5.18
C TRP A 55 1.20 11.55 3.79
N TYR A 56 1.26 10.22 3.71
CA TYR A 56 1.25 9.46 2.46
C TYR A 56 -0.10 8.79 2.15
N ASP A 57 -1.10 8.84 3.03
CA ASP A 57 -2.38 8.16 2.84
C ASP A 57 -3.14 8.60 1.59
N PRO A 58 -3.19 9.90 1.22
CA PRO A 58 -3.82 10.31 -0.03
C PRO A 58 -3.19 9.63 -1.26
N CYS A 59 -1.85 9.56 -1.31
CA CYS A 59 -1.15 8.84 -2.38
C CYS A 59 -1.42 7.34 -2.36
N HIS A 60 -1.44 6.73 -1.16
CA HIS A 60 -1.75 5.30 -1.02
C HIS A 60 -3.12 4.98 -1.59
N ILE A 61 -4.15 5.70 -1.15
CA ILE A 61 -5.52 5.45 -1.60
C ILE A 61 -5.66 5.67 -3.11
N LEU A 62 -5.20 6.80 -3.64
CA LEU A 62 -5.32 7.09 -5.07
C LEU A 62 -4.52 6.12 -5.94
N PHE A 63 -3.29 5.78 -5.54
CA PHE A 63 -2.48 4.80 -6.25
C PHE A 63 -3.13 3.42 -6.26
N SER A 64 -3.61 2.96 -5.10
CA SER A 64 -4.31 1.67 -4.99
C SER A 64 -5.63 1.68 -5.74
N THR A 65 -6.36 2.80 -5.76
CA THR A 65 -7.59 2.98 -6.56
C THR A 65 -7.29 2.94 -8.06
N LYS A 66 -6.22 3.61 -8.51
CA LYS A 66 -5.77 3.54 -9.91
C LYS A 66 -5.50 2.09 -10.32
N PHE A 67 -4.79 1.36 -9.47
CA PHE A 67 -4.49 -0.04 -9.72
C PHE A 67 -5.74 -0.92 -9.71
N ALA A 68 -6.70 -0.64 -8.81
CA ALA A 68 -7.98 -1.35 -8.75
C ALA A 68 -8.80 -1.17 -10.04
N LEU A 69 -8.85 0.04 -10.61
CA LEU A 69 -9.50 0.30 -11.89
C LEU A 69 -8.87 -0.54 -13.03
N GLU A 70 -7.54 -0.61 -13.07
CA GLU A 70 -6.83 -1.42 -14.06
C GLU A 70 -7.04 -2.93 -13.86
N LEU A 71 -7.02 -3.38 -12.61
CA LEU A 71 -7.19 -4.80 -12.26
C LEU A 71 -8.61 -5.28 -12.55
N VAL A 72 -9.62 -4.50 -12.16
CA VAL A 72 -11.03 -4.82 -12.41
C VAL A 72 -11.31 -4.96 -13.89
N ASP A 73 -10.79 -4.04 -14.72
CA ASP A 73 -10.96 -4.08 -16.17
C ASP A 73 -10.26 -5.29 -16.81
N LYS A 74 -8.98 -5.51 -16.47
CA LYS A 74 -8.16 -6.58 -17.09
C LYS A 74 -8.61 -7.99 -16.70
N GLU A 75 -9.00 -8.17 -15.45
CA GLU A 75 -9.33 -9.49 -14.87
C GLU A 75 -10.84 -9.73 -14.76
N ASN A 76 -11.68 -8.78 -15.22
CA ASN A 76 -13.14 -8.82 -15.18
C ASN A 76 -13.67 -9.13 -13.76
N LEU A 77 -13.16 -8.40 -12.77
CA LEU A 77 -13.52 -8.58 -11.36
C LEU A 77 -14.73 -7.73 -10.95
N ASP A 78 -15.24 -7.99 -9.73
CA ASP A 78 -16.32 -7.19 -9.15
C ASP A 78 -15.88 -5.72 -9.01
N PRO A 79 -16.57 -4.75 -9.66
CA PRO A 79 -16.22 -3.33 -9.61
C PRO A 79 -16.30 -2.74 -8.20
N LEU A 80 -16.97 -3.39 -7.25
CA LEU A 80 -17.01 -2.98 -5.85
C LEU A 80 -15.63 -3.00 -5.17
N ILE A 81 -14.62 -3.64 -5.79
CA ILE A 81 -13.22 -3.55 -5.34
C ILE A 81 -12.77 -2.09 -5.29
N VAL A 82 -13.23 -1.24 -6.22
CA VAL A 82 -12.88 0.18 -6.26
C VAL A 82 -13.41 0.92 -5.03
N ALA A 83 -14.69 0.72 -4.68
CA ALA A 83 -15.27 1.28 -3.46
C ALA A 83 -14.58 0.73 -2.20
N GLY A 84 -14.29 -0.57 -2.21
CA GLY A 84 -13.58 -1.24 -1.11
C GLY A 84 -12.19 -0.65 -0.85
N ILE A 85 -11.40 -0.44 -1.90
CA ILE A 85 -10.03 0.09 -1.76
C ILE A 85 -10.01 1.57 -1.34
N ILE A 86 -10.99 2.37 -1.74
CA ILE A 86 -11.13 3.75 -1.25
C ILE A 86 -11.33 3.77 0.27
N LEU A 87 -12.07 2.83 0.81
CA LEU A 87 -12.50 2.84 2.22
C LEU A 87 -11.73 1.86 3.13
N HIS A 88 -10.82 1.02 2.61
CA HIS A 88 -10.24 -0.10 3.39
C HIS A 88 -9.52 0.33 4.68
N ASP A 89 -8.87 1.48 4.67
CA ASP A 89 -8.04 1.99 5.77
C ASP A 89 -8.74 3.01 6.70
N ILE A 90 -10.04 3.32 6.49
CA ILE A 90 -10.72 4.36 7.29
C ILE A 90 -10.85 4.01 8.78
N GLY A 91 -10.66 2.75 9.14
CA GLY A 91 -10.62 2.33 10.54
C GLY A 91 -9.42 2.87 11.32
N TYR A 92 -8.36 3.28 10.62
CA TYR A 92 -7.23 3.97 11.25
C TYR A 92 -7.61 5.32 11.89
N PHE A 93 -8.74 5.92 11.51
CA PHE A 93 -9.27 7.13 12.17
C PHE A 93 -9.61 6.90 13.64
N ALA A 94 -9.85 5.65 14.04
CA ALA A 94 -10.15 5.30 15.44
C ALA A 94 -8.89 5.12 16.30
N LEU A 95 -7.71 5.00 15.70
CA LEU A 95 -6.49 4.75 16.44
C LEU A 95 -5.96 6.04 17.08
N LYS A 96 -5.88 6.03 18.42
CA LYS A 96 -5.34 7.14 19.21
C LYS A 96 -3.83 7.29 19.10
N ASP A 97 -3.11 6.16 19.01
CA ASP A 97 -1.64 6.13 18.90
C ASP A 97 -1.23 5.70 17.49
N LYS A 98 -0.83 6.69 16.70
CA LYS A 98 -0.39 6.49 15.32
C LYS A 98 1.00 5.87 15.20
N SER A 99 1.80 5.87 16.25
CA SER A 99 3.13 5.23 16.24
C SER A 99 3.03 3.71 16.10
N GLN A 100 1.87 3.14 16.45
CA GLN A 100 1.62 1.70 16.46
C GLN A 100 0.81 1.17 15.26
N TRP A 101 0.63 1.96 14.22
CA TRP A 101 -0.19 1.57 13.05
C TRP A 101 0.23 0.25 12.39
N SER A 102 1.48 -0.15 12.51
CA SER A 102 1.97 -1.44 12.00
C SER A 102 1.85 -2.60 13.00
N ALA A 103 1.42 -2.34 14.24
CA ALA A 103 1.23 -3.39 15.24
C ALA A 103 0.06 -4.32 14.86
N LYS A 104 0.13 -5.57 15.29
CA LYS A 104 -0.91 -6.58 15.03
C LYS A 104 -2.27 -6.13 15.52
N GLU A 105 -2.31 -5.57 16.72
CA GLU A 105 -3.52 -5.08 17.39
C GLU A 105 -4.16 -3.93 16.58
N SER A 106 -3.34 -3.01 16.08
CA SER A 106 -3.81 -1.90 15.23
C SER A 106 -4.39 -2.40 13.91
N ARG A 107 -3.83 -3.47 13.34
CA ARG A 107 -4.37 -4.10 12.13
C ARG A 107 -5.71 -4.78 12.36
N ILE A 108 -5.92 -5.38 13.51
CA ILE A 108 -7.23 -5.93 13.90
C ILE A 108 -8.21 -4.77 14.12
N THR A 109 -7.82 -3.79 14.93
CA THR A 109 -8.67 -2.65 15.30
C THR A 109 -9.13 -1.87 14.09
N HIS A 110 -8.22 -1.57 13.11
CA HIS A 110 -8.65 -0.78 11.96
C HIS A 110 -9.64 -1.53 11.06
N MET A 111 -9.52 -2.85 10.90
CA MET A 111 -10.53 -3.63 10.17
C MET A 111 -11.88 -3.62 10.92
N GLN A 112 -11.86 -3.79 12.25
CA GLN A 112 -13.07 -3.81 13.08
C GLN A 112 -13.77 -2.44 13.11
N GLU A 113 -13.02 -1.37 13.31
CA GLU A 113 -13.53 0.00 13.35
C GLU A 113 -13.86 0.56 11.96
N GLY A 114 -13.16 0.10 10.93
CA GLY A 114 -13.39 0.50 9.55
C GLY A 114 -14.69 -0.02 8.99
N THR A 115 -15.04 -1.26 9.29
CA THR A 115 -16.23 -1.93 8.75
C THR A 115 -17.54 -1.16 9.04
N PRO A 116 -17.89 -0.80 10.28
CA PRO A 116 -19.13 -0.05 10.54
C PRO A 116 -19.09 1.39 9.98
N ARG A 117 -17.91 2.02 9.92
CA ARG A 117 -17.75 3.35 9.33
C ARG A 117 -17.96 3.29 7.81
N ALA A 118 -17.36 2.30 7.14
CA ALA A 118 -17.55 2.07 5.72
C ALA A 118 -19.02 1.78 5.37
N ALA A 119 -19.72 0.99 6.20
CA ALA A 119 -21.15 0.72 6.00
C ALA A 119 -21.96 2.01 5.91
N LYS A 120 -21.78 2.91 6.90
CA LYS A 120 -22.49 4.19 6.91
C LYS A 120 -22.18 5.01 5.66
N VAL A 121 -20.90 5.16 5.31
CA VAL A 121 -20.48 5.97 4.15
C VAL A 121 -21.04 5.40 2.85
N LEU A 122 -21.03 4.07 2.67
CA LEU A 122 -21.58 3.41 1.50
C LEU A 122 -23.09 3.64 1.38
N TYR A 123 -23.86 3.46 2.46
CA TYR A 123 -25.30 3.74 2.45
C TYR A 123 -25.60 5.20 2.15
N ASP A 124 -24.88 6.14 2.76
CA ASP A 124 -25.04 7.59 2.54
C ASP A 124 -24.75 7.97 1.07
N ASN A 125 -23.97 7.15 0.34
CA ASN A 125 -23.64 7.34 -1.08
C ASN A 125 -24.43 6.42 -2.04
N GLY A 126 -25.56 5.87 -1.59
CA GLY A 126 -26.53 5.19 -2.44
C GLY A 126 -26.15 3.76 -2.88
N PHE A 127 -25.23 3.10 -2.15
CA PHE A 127 -24.96 1.68 -2.35
C PHE A 127 -26.10 0.84 -1.75
N THR A 128 -26.52 -0.18 -2.48
CA THR A 128 -27.55 -1.13 -2.03
C THR A 128 -27.02 -2.01 -0.88
N SER A 129 -27.91 -2.61 -0.11
CA SER A 129 -27.52 -3.50 1.01
C SER A 129 -26.60 -4.63 0.57
N LEU A 130 -26.84 -5.21 -0.62
CA LEU A 130 -25.98 -6.26 -1.17
C LEU A 130 -24.59 -5.74 -1.56
N GLU A 131 -24.50 -4.56 -2.16
CA GLU A 131 -23.22 -3.94 -2.49
C GLU A 131 -22.44 -3.59 -1.21
N VAL A 132 -23.13 -3.06 -0.18
CA VAL A 132 -22.54 -2.78 1.12
C VAL A 132 -22.00 -4.06 1.76
N GLU A 133 -22.80 -5.14 1.83
CA GLU A 133 -22.36 -6.42 2.38
C GLU A 133 -21.10 -6.95 1.69
N LYS A 134 -21.08 -6.95 0.35
CA LYS A 134 -19.93 -7.39 -0.43
C LYS A 134 -18.68 -6.55 -0.15
N THR A 135 -18.84 -5.23 -0.15
CA THR A 135 -17.71 -4.29 0.08
C THR A 135 -17.15 -4.44 1.50
N LEU A 136 -18.02 -4.55 2.51
CA LEU A 136 -17.61 -4.79 3.89
C LEU A 136 -16.92 -6.15 4.05
N GLY A 137 -17.39 -7.17 3.32
CA GLY A 137 -16.75 -8.49 3.29
C GLY A 137 -15.32 -8.46 2.75
N MET A 138 -14.96 -7.47 1.91
CA MET A 138 -13.58 -7.23 1.47
C MET A 138 -12.78 -6.45 2.52
N ILE A 139 -13.33 -5.34 3.01
CA ILE A 139 -12.66 -4.45 3.97
C ILE A 139 -12.34 -5.17 5.28
N SER A 140 -13.27 -5.98 5.80
CA SER A 140 -13.12 -6.65 7.10
C SER A 140 -12.00 -7.70 7.16
N VAL A 141 -11.44 -8.10 6.03
CA VAL A 141 -10.46 -9.20 5.95
C VAL A 141 -9.15 -8.85 5.25
N HIS A 142 -9.02 -7.64 4.70
CA HIS A 142 -7.89 -7.32 3.82
C HIS A 142 -6.50 -7.47 4.48
N ASP A 143 -6.40 -7.33 5.79
CA ASP A 143 -5.18 -7.52 6.57
C ASP A 143 -5.13 -8.85 7.34
N ASN A 144 -6.11 -9.74 7.16
CA ASN A 144 -6.15 -11.05 7.80
C ASN A 144 -4.86 -11.87 7.67
N PRO A 145 -4.12 -11.89 6.54
CA PRO A 145 -2.86 -12.63 6.44
C PRO A 145 -1.79 -12.20 7.46
N TYR A 146 -1.78 -10.92 7.88
CA TYR A 146 -0.85 -10.48 8.94
C TYR A 146 -1.13 -11.11 10.30
N ILE A 147 -2.36 -11.49 10.53
CA ILE A 147 -2.77 -12.17 11.77
C ILE A 147 -2.88 -13.67 11.60
N GLY A 148 -2.51 -14.19 10.42
CA GLY A 148 -2.44 -15.61 10.11
C GLY A 148 -3.74 -16.23 9.69
N ILE A 149 -4.71 -15.45 9.20
CA ILE A 149 -5.99 -15.92 8.69
C ILE A 149 -5.97 -15.77 7.16
N PRO A 150 -6.18 -16.84 6.39
CA PRO A 150 -6.20 -16.76 4.93
C PRO A 150 -7.44 -16.02 4.44
N ILE A 151 -7.29 -15.33 3.29
CA ILE A 151 -8.39 -14.69 2.57
C ILE A 151 -8.90 -15.66 1.49
N GLN A 152 -10.21 -15.71 1.33
CA GLN A 152 -10.86 -16.51 0.30
C GLN A 152 -11.83 -15.64 -0.53
N GLY A 153 -11.95 -15.96 -1.81
CA GLY A 153 -12.83 -15.27 -2.75
C GLY A 153 -12.11 -14.20 -3.57
N GLU A 154 -12.41 -14.17 -4.88
CA GLU A 154 -11.70 -13.36 -5.85
C GLU A 154 -11.73 -11.86 -5.55
N ALA A 155 -12.89 -11.30 -5.22
CA ALA A 155 -13.01 -9.87 -4.91
C ALA A 155 -12.18 -9.46 -3.68
N ARG A 156 -12.12 -10.31 -2.63
CA ARG A 156 -11.31 -10.06 -1.43
C ARG A 156 -9.81 -10.13 -1.74
N LEU A 157 -9.39 -11.08 -2.56
CA LEU A 157 -8.03 -11.22 -3.03
C LEU A 157 -7.65 -10.06 -3.98
N GLY A 158 -8.58 -9.62 -4.83
CA GLY A 158 -8.40 -8.46 -5.71
C GLY A 158 -8.18 -7.17 -4.92
N LEU A 159 -8.98 -6.90 -3.89
CA LEU A 159 -8.79 -5.74 -3.03
C LEU A 159 -7.41 -5.79 -2.34
N ARG A 160 -7.04 -6.96 -1.81
CA ARG A 160 -5.74 -7.15 -1.18
C ARG A 160 -4.58 -6.90 -2.15
N ASP A 161 -4.65 -7.41 -3.38
CA ASP A 161 -3.63 -7.17 -4.40
C ASP A 161 -3.48 -5.66 -4.67
N CYS A 162 -4.59 -4.93 -4.78
CA CYS A 162 -4.58 -3.48 -4.98
C CYS A 162 -3.95 -2.71 -3.81
N ASP A 163 -4.16 -3.14 -2.57
CA ASP A 163 -3.50 -2.56 -1.41
C ASP A 163 -1.99 -2.88 -1.41
N ARG A 164 -1.62 -4.13 -1.75
CA ARG A 164 -0.22 -4.60 -1.65
C ARG A 164 0.72 -4.00 -2.67
N VAL A 165 0.27 -3.61 -3.85
CA VAL A 165 1.14 -2.95 -4.84
C VAL A 165 1.77 -1.66 -4.29
N TRP A 166 1.09 -0.97 -3.38
CA TRP A 166 1.63 0.21 -2.69
C TRP A 166 2.89 -0.09 -1.89
N VAL A 167 3.02 -1.29 -1.33
CA VAL A 167 4.18 -1.70 -0.53
C VAL A 167 5.50 -1.54 -1.29
N MET A 168 5.50 -1.80 -2.61
CA MET A 168 6.67 -1.68 -3.47
C MET A 168 6.77 -0.33 -4.20
N HIS A 169 5.72 0.50 -4.09
CA HIS A 169 5.80 1.88 -4.59
C HIS A 169 6.94 2.64 -3.91
N MET A 170 7.66 3.47 -4.66
CA MET A 170 8.88 4.11 -4.16
C MET A 170 8.65 4.93 -2.88
N LEU A 171 7.56 5.71 -2.80
CA LEU A 171 7.25 6.50 -1.60
C LEU A 171 7.06 5.60 -0.37
N SER A 172 6.34 4.50 -0.51
CA SER A 172 6.14 3.53 0.56
C SER A 172 7.43 2.83 0.95
N PHE A 173 8.19 2.37 -0.05
CA PHE A 173 9.44 1.66 0.18
C PHE A 173 10.48 2.53 0.92
N TYR A 174 10.76 3.71 0.39
CA TYR A 174 11.76 4.60 0.99
C TYR A 174 11.31 5.19 2.32
N LYS A 175 10.01 5.49 2.51
CA LYS A 175 9.46 5.85 3.82
C LYS A 175 9.77 4.78 4.87
N ASP A 176 9.52 3.52 4.56
CA ASP A 176 9.75 2.42 5.49
C ASP A 176 11.25 2.12 5.68
N LEU A 177 12.06 2.27 4.63
CA LEU A 177 13.51 2.15 4.72
C LEU A 177 14.08 3.17 5.72
N VAL A 178 13.72 4.45 5.57
CA VAL A 178 14.26 5.51 6.45
C VAL A 178 13.56 5.60 7.81
N SER A 179 12.51 4.81 8.04
CA SER A 179 11.82 4.81 9.34
C SER A 179 12.68 4.28 10.49
N ARG A 180 13.66 3.41 10.19
CA ARG A 180 14.53 2.78 11.18
C ARG A 180 16.01 2.80 10.76
N PRO A 181 16.94 3.15 11.66
CA PRO A 181 18.38 3.20 11.34
C PRO A 181 18.94 1.88 10.83
N GLU A 182 18.52 0.75 11.40
CA GLU A 182 19.00 -0.57 11.02
C GLU A 182 18.67 -0.92 9.57
N ARG A 183 17.55 -0.46 9.04
CA ARG A 183 17.16 -0.65 7.63
C ARG A 183 18.06 0.13 6.69
N CYS A 184 18.43 1.36 7.08
CA CYS A 184 19.34 2.21 6.29
C CYS A 184 20.75 1.60 6.18
N LYS A 185 21.18 0.82 7.16
CA LYS A 185 22.47 0.12 7.13
C LYS A 185 22.49 -1.08 6.20
N LYS A 186 21.30 -1.67 5.95
CA LYS A 186 21.15 -2.90 5.18
C LYS A 186 19.94 -2.81 4.23
N PRO A 187 19.94 -1.84 3.30
CA PRO A 187 18.77 -1.57 2.47
C PRO A 187 18.38 -2.74 1.55
N ARG A 188 19.36 -3.51 1.07
CA ARG A 188 19.08 -4.71 0.25
C ARG A 188 18.43 -5.82 1.07
N GLU A 189 18.92 -6.08 2.30
CA GLU A 189 18.29 -7.05 3.19
C GLU A 189 16.85 -6.63 3.49
N PHE A 190 16.64 -5.35 3.77
CA PHE A 190 15.28 -4.83 3.97
C PHE A 190 14.37 -5.02 2.75
N LEU A 191 14.86 -4.77 1.52
CA LEU A 191 14.10 -5.00 0.30
C LEU A 191 13.69 -6.47 0.16
N HIS A 192 14.64 -7.38 0.37
CA HIS A 192 14.38 -8.82 0.29
C HIS A 192 13.40 -9.30 1.37
N ASP A 193 13.59 -8.87 2.62
CA ASP A 193 12.66 -9.18 3.71
C ASP A 193 11.24 -8.70 3.38
N ARG A 194 11.12 -7.53 2.76
CA ARG A 194 9.83 -6.97 2.33
C ARG A 194 9.18 -7.81 1.23
N MET A 195 9.94 -8.23 0.22
CA MET A 195 9.45 -9.13 -0.83
C MET A 195 8.98 -10.46 -0.26
N THR A 196 9.76 -11.05 0.63
CA THR A 196 9.41 -12.30 1.28
C THR A 196 8.19 -12.14 2.19
N GLN A 197 8.14 -11.08 3.00
CA GLN A 197 7.05 -10.84 3.96
C GLN A 197 5.70 -10.58 3.28
N PHE A 198 5.70 -9.81 2.19
CA PHE A 198 4.45 -9.36 1.56
C PHE A 198 4.03 -10.19 0.36
N TYR A 199 4.97 -10.87 -0.30
CA TYR A 199 4.71 -11.58 -1.55
C TYR A 199 5.15 -13.05 -1.53
N GLY A 200 5.73 -13.53 -0.43
CA GLY A 200 6.18 -14.92 -0.28
C GLY A 200 7.23 -15.34 -1.30
N TRP A 201 7.97 -14.39 -1.87
CA TRP A 201 8.86 -14.65 -2.98
C TRP A 201 10.14 -15.37 -2.55
N GLU A 202 10.37 -16.55 -3.11
CA GLU A 202 11.66 -17.23 -3.01
C GLU A 202 12.67 -16.57 -3.96
N HIS A 203 13.64 -15.87 -3.38
CA HIS A 203 14.62 -15.16 -4.21
C HIS A 203 15.76 -16.07 -4.69
N PRO A 204 16.20 -15.95 -5.97
CA PRO A 204 17.28 -16.76 -6.55
C PRO A 204 18.69 -16.48 -6.01
N PHE A 205 18.89 -15.50 -5.14
CA PHE A 205 20.20 -15.13 -4.61
C PHE A 205 20.58 -15.87 -3.32
N GLY A 206 20.92 -17.17 -3.44
CA GLY A 206 21.85 -17.85 -2.56
C GLY A 206 21.39 -18.28 -1.17
N ALA A 207 22.18 -19.17 -0.56
CA ALA A 207 21.89 -19.92 0.66
C ALA A 207 21.73 -19.09 1.95
N GLN A 208 22.14 -17.84 2.01
CA GLN A 208 21.93 -16.97 3.17
C GLN A 208 20.47 -16.61 3.39
N TRP A 209 19.66 -16.61 2.34
CA TRP A 209 18.22 -16.33 2.39
C TRP A 209 17.40 -17.51 2.91
N LYS A 210 17.90 -18.73 2.83
CA LYS A 210 17.24 -19.92 3.41
C LYS A 210 16.99 -19.82 4.90
N VAL A 211 17.78 -19.03 5.64
CA VAL A 211 17.59 -18.84 7.08
C VAL A 211 16.42 -17.89 7.37
N THR A 212 16.27 -16.85 6.59
CA THR A 212 15.12 -15.93 6.68
C THR A 212 13.86 -16.60 6.14
N LEU A 213 13.98 -17.33 5.02
CA LEU A 213 12.94 -18.20 4.47
C LEU A 213 12.47 -19.27 5.48
N ASN A 214 13.34 -19.93 6.21
CA ASN A 214 12.93 -20.89 7.24
C ASN A 214 12.12 -20.25 8.37
N ARG A 215 12.32 -18.97 8.67
CA ARG A 215 11.44 -18.19 9.57
C ARG A 215 10.11 -17.86 8.90
N VAL A 216 10.13 -17.57 7.61
CA VAL A 216 8.94 -17.23 6.81
C VAL A 216 8.21 -18.49 6.39
N VAL A 217 8.89 -19.57 5.99
CA VAL A 217 8.27 -20.86 5.63
C VAL A 217 7.56 -21.51 6.82
N LYS A 218 8.02 -21.32 8.05
CA LYS A 218 7.21 -21.66 9.23
C LYS A 218 5.91 -20.85 9.34
N ASN A 219 5.81 -19.73 8.61
CA ASN A 219 4.62 -18.91 8.46
C ASN A 219 4.08 -18.90 7.02
N ALA A 220 4.66 -19.67 6.08
CA ALA A 220 4.34 -19.65 4.63
C ALA A 220 2.91 -20.07 4.31
N GLU A 221 2.29 -20.88 5.17
CA GLU A 221 0.85 -21.14 5.11
C GLU A 221 -0.01 -19.88 5.32
N ARG A 222 0.62 -18.76 5.68
CA ARG A 222 -0.01 -17.48 6.04
C ARG A 222 0.29 -16.35 5.08
N ILE A 223 1.18 -16.55 4.10
CA ILE A 223 1.53 -15.52 3.11
C ILE A 223 0.74 -15.81 1.84
N GLU A 224 -0.18 -14.92 1.52
CA GLU A 224 -0.86 -14.96 0.25
C GLU A 224 0.02 -14.30 -0.81
N LEU A 225 0.40 -15.09 -1.80
CA LEU A 225 1.04 -14.58 -3.00
C LEU A 225 0.10 -13.64 -3.74
N PRO A 226 0.62 -12.64 -4.48
CA PRO A 226 -0.19 -11.89 -5.41
C PRO A 226 -0.99 -12.84 -6.30
N ARG A 227 -2.30 -12.63 -6.33
CA ARG A 227 -3.22 -13.52 -7.06
C ARG A 227 -3.08 -13.33 -8.57
N TYR A 228 -3.00 -12.06 -9.00
CA TYR A 228 -3.12 -11.69 -10.39
C TYR A 228 -1.76 -11.43 -11.04
N ASP A 229 -1.64 -11.80 -12.31
CA ASP A 229 -0.37 -11.66 -13.04
C ASP A 229 0.04 -10.19 -13.20
N VAL A 230 -0.92 -9.31 -13.38
CA VAL A 230 -0.71 -7.84 -13.41
C VAL A 230 -0.03 -7.35 -12.11
N THR A 231 -0.45 -7.88 -10.96
CA THR A 231 0.15 -7.55 -9.67
C THR A 231 1.57 -8.09 -9.56
N LYS A 232 1.78 -9.34 -9.97
CA LYS A 232 3.11 -10.00 -9.97
C LYS A 232 4.09 -9.25 -10.86
N GLU A 233 3.66 -8.89 -12.07
CA GLU A 233 4.48 -8.13 -13.03
C GLU A 233 4.89 -6.76 -12.46
N TYR A 234 3.91 -6.01 -11.91
CA TYR A 234 4.18 -4.72 -11.29
C TYR A 234 5.21 -4.86 -10.15
N VAL A 235 4.98 -5.79 -9.22
CA VAL A 235 5.85 -6.00 -8.06
C VAL A 235 7.26 -6.39 -8.47
N THR A 236 7.39 -7.30 -9.45
CA THR A 236 8.69 -7.72 -10.01
C THR A 236 9.46 -6.52 -10.56
N LYS A 237 8.81 -5.74 -11.41
CA LYS A 237 9.40 -4.55 -12.02
C LYS A 237 9.84 -3.51 -10.97
N GLN A 238 9.04 -3.30 -9.92
CA GLN A 238 9.42 -2.39 -8.84
C GLN A 238 10.58 -2.94 -8.01
N PHE A 239 10.64 -4.26 -7.78
CA PHE A 239 11.74 -4.89 -7.09
C PHE A 239 13.07 -4.70 -7.84
N GLU A 240 13.11 -5.02 -9.13
CA GLU A 240 14.28 -4.83 -9.99
C GLU A 240 14.74 -3.37 -9.99
N ARG A 241 13.79 -2.45 -10.07
CA ARG A 241 14.06 -1.02 -10.00
C ARG A 241 14.69 -0.62 -8.67
N ARG A 242 14.18 -1.11 -7.53
CA ARG A 242 14.76 -0.82 -6.20
C ARG A 242 16.17 -1.37 -6.07
N ILE A 243 16.48 -2.54 -6.64
CA ILE A 243 17.85 -3.08 -6.69
C ILE A 243 18.76 -2.12 -7.46
N GLN A 244 18.36 -1.70 -8.67
CA GLN A 244 19.16 -0.79 -9.50
C GLN A 244 19.41 0.54 -8.79
N GLU A 245 18.42 1.13 -8.17
CA GLU A 245 18.54 2.38 -7.39
C GLU A 245 19.55 2.27 -6.24
N MET A 246 19.63 1.11 -5.60
CA MET A 246 20.61 0.85 -4.54
C MET A 246 22.02 0.67 -5.11
N ASP A 247 22.14 -0.01 -6.26
CA ASP A 247 23.43 -0.22 -6.95
C ASP A 247 24.02 1.10 -7.44
N ASP A 248 23.18 2.01 -7.91
CA ASP A 248 23.55 3.34 -8.35
C ASP A 248 23.86 4.30 -7.17
N GLY A 249 23.68 3.81 -5.93
CA GLY A 249 23.90 4.61 -4.73
C GLY A 249 22.97 5.81 -4.61
N LEU A 250 21.80 5.75 -5.23
CA LEU A 250 20.88 6.87 -5.39
C LEU A 250 20.49 7.52 -4.07
N VAL A 251 20.17 6.72 -3.06
CA VAL A 251 19.76 7.19 -1.72
C VAL A 251 20.91 7.78 -0.88
N LEU A 252 22.13 7.73 -1.38
CA LEU A 252 23.31 8.29 -0.71
C LEU A 252 23.64 9.73 -1.16
N ASP A 253 22.92 10.22 -2.17
CA ASP A 253 23.07 11.55 -2.77
C ASP A 253 21.70 12.23 -2.83
N GLU A 254 21.53 13.28 -2.04
CA GLU A 254 20.25 13.97 -1.88
C GLU A 254 19.72 14.56 -3.20
N ASP A 255 20.61 15.19 -3.98
CA ASP A 255 20.22 15.83 -5.24
C ASP A 255 19.82 14.80 -6.30
N LYS A 256 20.59 13.70 -6.40
CA LYS A 256 20.24 12.59 -7.27
C LYS A 256 18.93 11.95 -6.86
N PHE A 257 18.72 11.76 -5.56
CA PHE A 257 17.49 11.17 -5.03
C PHE A 257 16.30 12.07 -5.32
N ARG A 258 16.40 13.38 -5.08
CA ARG A 258 15.36 14.36 -5.41
C ARG A 258 14.99 14.32 -6.90
N LYS A 259 15.99 14.40 -7.77
CA LYS A 259 15.77 14.30 -9.22
C LYS A 259 15.12 13.00 -9.64
N HIS A 260 15.54 11.90 -9.03
CA HIS A 260 14.97 10.60 -9.31
C HIS A 260 13.51 10.50 -8.85
N LEU A 261 13.19 10.99 -7.64
CA LEU A 261 11.81 11.06 -7.14
C LEU A 261 10.92 11.80 -8.14
N LYS A 262 11.31 13.00 -8.54
CA LYS A 262 10.57 13.81 -9.52
C LYS A 262 10.33 13.03 -10.82
N ASN A 263 11.37 12.44 -11.40
CA ASN A 263 11.26 11.67 -12.64
C ASN A 263 10.34 10.45 -12.52
N GLN A 264 10.36 9.75 -11.35
CA GLN A 264 9.58 8.52 -11.15
C GLN A 264 8.09 8.78 -10.95
N ILE A 265 7.74 9.89 -10.35
CA ILE A 265 6.34 10.28 -10.11
C ILE A 265 5.83 11.27 -11.18
N GLY A 266 6.68 11.63 -12.15
CA GLY A 266 6.29 12.45 -13.31
C GLY A 266 6.01 13.92 -12.97
N ILE A 267 6.69 14.49 -11.96
CA ILE A 267 6.61 15.91 -11.61
C ILE A 267 7.88 16.63 -12.07
N GLU A 268 7.74 17.84 -12.59
CA GLU A 268 8.85 18.70 -13.03
C GLU A 268 9.61 19.35 -11.86
#